data_7af156ccb724f6460aec60594d4719e7
#
_entry.id   7af156ccb724f6460aec60594d4719e7
#
_cell.length_a   1.000
_cell.length_b   1.000
_cell.length_c   1.000
_cell.angle_alpha   90.00
_cell.angle_beta   90.00
_cell.angle_gamma   90.00
#
_symmetry.space_group_name_H-M   'P 1'
#
loop_
_entity.id
_entity.type
_entity.pdbx_description
1 polymer ?
#
loop_
_entity_poly.entity_id
_entity_poly.type
_entity_poly.pdbx_seq_one_letter_code
_entity_poly.pdbx_strand_id
1 'polypeptide(L)'
;MEKLNLSNSMKLYKEAQDYVPGAVLGIRRPYNFVEGEYPIFFENGQGGRVTDVDGNEYIDMLCAYGPIIIGHREKEIDDVVVEQIRNKGFCFSLTQPHQNELAEVLRQMIPCAEQSIFMTTGSDATTAAVRIARASTKRNKILRCGYHGWHDWCVEVHGGIPAKMYEDVHEFHYNDLEGFEALMKQHGDDVAAVIVTPVGHPLAEPMQHPKPGFLQGLRDATTKNGTVLIFDEIRSGFRVHLGGAQVPFGVTPDLSVFGKAMANGYPISAVVGKKSVMKVAEKEVFISSTFFPNSLAYVAALKT
;
A
#
# COMPACT_ATOMS: atom_id res chain seq x y z
N MET A 1 28.64 -15.06 -19.75
CA MET A 1 28.58 -13.92 -18.81
C MET A 1 29.56 -14.18 -17.68
N GLU A 2 30.35 -13.22 -17.34
CA GLU A 2 31.25 -13.33 -16.21
C GLU A 2 30.43 -13.42 -14.90
N LYS A 3 30.84 -14.28 -13.98
CA LYS A 3 30.12 -14.47 -12.71
C LYS A 3 30.32 -13.23 -11.85
N LEU A 4 29.25 -12.70 -11.24
CA LEU A 4 29.31 -11.55 -10.34
C LEU A 4 30.19 -11.87 -9.11
N ASN A 5 30.96 -10.89 -8.66
CA ASN A 5 31.58 -10.95 -7.35
C ASN A 5 30.55 -10.54 -6.29
N LEU A 6 30.27 -11.41 -5.33
CA LEU A 6 29.31 -11.19 -4.23
C LEU A 6 29.97 -11.42 -2.85
N SER A 7 31.29 -11.31 -2.77
CA SER A 7 32.08 -11.68 -1.57
C SER A 7 31.68 -10.87 -0.34
N ASN A 8 31.52 -9.55 -0.46
CA ASN A 8 31.11 -8.68 0.64
C ASN A 8 29.65 -8.92 1.02
N SER A 9 28.77 -9.07 0.03
CA SER A 9 27.36 -9.37 0.26
C SER A 9 27.19 -10.67 1.05
N MET A 10 27.91 -11.74 0.69
CA MET A 10 27.87 -13.02 1.40
C MET A 10 28.50 -12.94 2.79
N LYS A 11 29.56 -12.16 2.98
CA LYS A 11 30.14 -11.92 4.30
C LYS A 11 29.13 -11.24 5.22
N LEU A 12 28.52 -10.12 4.78
CA LEU A 12 27.49 -9.41 5.53
C LEU A 12 26.28 -10.29 5.84
N TYR A 13 25.87 -11.13 4.89
CA TYR A 13 24.77 -12.07 5.09
C TYR A 13 25.08 -13.08 6.21
N LYS A 14 26.31 -13.62 6.24
CA LYS A 14 26.75 -14.53 7.30
C LYS A 14 26.76 -13.84 8.68
N GLU A 15 27.29 -12.63 8.74
CA GLU A 15 27.29 -11.83 9.96
C GLU A 15 25.86 -11.48 10.43
N ALA A 16 24.98 -11.13 9.51
CA ALA A 16 23.61 -10.76 9.82
C ALA A 16 22.78 -11.92 10.42
N GLN A 17 23.15 -13.18 10.21
CA GLN A 17 22.49 -14.32 10.84
C GLN A 17 22.54 -14.29 12.36
N ASP A 18 23.56 -13.64 12.94
CA ASP A 18 23.72 -13.50 14.38
C ASP A 18 22.83 -12.37 14.98
N TYR A 19 22.38 -11.41 14.14
CA TYR A 19 21.69 -10.21 14.61
C TYR A 19 20.24 -10.10 14.13
N VAL A 20 19.94 -10.64 12.95
CA VAL A 20 18.63 -10.51 12.30
C VAL A 20 18.06 -11.88 12.01
N PRO A 21 16.89 -12.23 12.52
CA PRO A 21 16.28 -13.53 12.25
C PRO A 21 16.14 -13.79 10.72
N GLY A 22 16.90 -14.79 10.25
CA GLY A 22 16.98 -15.12 8.81
C GLY A 22 17.83 -14.14 7.99
N ALA A 23 18.66 -13.32 8.65
CA ALA A 23 19.62 -12.35 8.10
C ALA A 23 19.03 -11.19 7.29
N VAL A 24 17.80 -11.29 6.80
CA VAL A 24 17.09 -10.25 6.04
C VAL A 24 15.63 -10.19 6.44
N LEU A 25 14.99 -9.04 6.25
CA LEU A 25 13.60 -8.83 6.64
C LEU A 25 12.61 -9.23 5.53
N GLY A 26 11.44 -9.75 5.96
CA GLY A 26 10.27 -9.97 5.11
C GLY A 26 10.50 -11.03 4.03
N ILE A 27 9.93 -10.75 2.85
CA ILE A 27 9.94 -11.64 1.69
C ILE A 27 11.28 -11.71 0.94
N ARG A 28 12.27 -10.91 1.34
CA ARG A 28 13.60 -10.80 0.70
C ARG A 28 14.57 -11.88 1.14
N ARG A 29 14.07 -13.00 1.66
CA ARG A 29 14.91 -14.07 2.21
C ARG A 29 15.68 -14.78 1.10
N PRO A 30 16.99 -15.05 1.32
CA PRO A 30 17.86 -15.64 0.30
C PRO A 30 17.38 -16.99 -0.26
N TYR A 31 16.64 -17.79 0.52
CA TYR A 31 16.10 -19.07 0.04
C TYR A 31 15.04 -18.93 -1.09
N ASN A 32 14.54 -17.72 -1.34
CA ASN A 32 13.66 -17.46 -2.49
C ASN A 32 14.42 -17.22 -3.80
N PHE A 33 15.75 -17.23 -3.75
CA PHE A 33 16.65 -16.92 -4.86
C PHE A 33 17.70 -18.03 -5.02
N VAL A 34 18.45 -17.99 -6.11
CA VAL A 34 19.57 -18.92 -6.33
C VAL A 34 20.71 -18.57 -5.38
N GLU A 35 21.08 -19.50 -4.50
CA GLU A 35 22.10 -19.29 -3.50
C GLU A 35 23.46 -18.95 -4.14
N GLY A 36 24.11 -17.91 -3.62
CA GLY A 36 25.41 -17.44 -4.10
C GLY A 36 25.39 -16.71 -5.44
N GLU A 37 24.22 -16.48 -6.02
CA GLU A 37 24.07 -15.74 -7.29
C GLU A 37 23.20 -14.49 -7.16
N TYR A 38 22.83 -14.14 -5.95
CA TYR A 38 21.94 -13.04 -5.65
C TYR A 38 22.63 -12.01 -4.76
N PRO A 39 22.61 -10.71 -5.13
CA PRO A 39 23.08 -9.64 -4.27
C PRO A 39 22.07 -9.40 -3.14
N ILE A 40 22.54 -9.40 -1.90
CA ILE A 40 21.68 -9.27 -0.73
C ILE A 40 21.69 -7.83 -0.18
N PHE A 41 22.81 -7.13 -0.32
CA PHE A 41 23.01 -5.81 0.24
C PHE A 41 23.25 -4.78 -0.85
N PHE A 42 22.32 -3.85 -1.05
CA PHE A 42 22.49 -2.69 -1.88
C PHE A 42 23.05 -1.52 -1.04
N GLU A 43 23.93 -0.73 -1.63
CA GLU A 43 24.56 0.42 -1.00
C GLU A 43 24.11 1.73 -1.64
N ASN A 44 23.83 1.74 -2.95
CA ASN A 44 23.55 2.97 -3.69
C ASN A 44 22.43 2.75 -4.73
N GLY A 45 21.76 3.85 -5.06
CA GLY A 45 20.77 3.89 -6.15
C GLY A 45 20.78 5.25 -6.84
N GLN A 46 20.65 5.26 -8.18
CA GLN A 46 20.54 6.46 -8.99
C GLN A 46 19.63 6.23 -10.19
N GLY A 47 18.58 7.02 -10.33
CA GLY A 47 17.61 6.83 -11.42
C GLY A 47 17.04 5.41 -11.40
N GLY A 48 17.13 4.69 -12.50
CA GLY A 48 16.68 3.28 -12.62
C GLY A 48 17.74 2.23 -12.28
N ARG A 49 18.82 2.57 -11.57
CA ARG A 49 19.93 1.67 -11.28
C ARG A 49 20.22 1.60 -9.78
N VAL A 50 20.70 0.44 -9.34
CA VAL A 50 21.18 0.20 -7.98
C VAL A 50 22.54 -0.48 -8.03
N THR A 51 23.36 -0.24 -7.00
CA THR A 51 24.69 -0.85 -6.86
C THR A 51 24.77 -1.58 -5.54
N ASP A 52 25.30 -2.80 -5.56
CA ASP A 52 25.53 -3.59 -4.35
C ASP A 52 26.85 -3.20 -3.65
N VAL A 53 27.05 -3.77 -2.46
CA VAL A 53 28.27 -3.54 -1.65
C VAL A 53 29.55 -4.12 -2.26
N ASP A 54 29.44 -4.90 -3.32
CA ASP A 54 30.56 -5.45 -4.10
C ASP A 54 30.86 -4.61 -5.34
N GLY A 55 30.09 -3.53 -5.61
CA GLY A 55 30.28 -2.62 -6.73
C GLY A 55 29.59 -3.08 -8.03
N ASN A 56 28.80 -4.14 -8.00
CA ASN A 56 28.04 -4.54 -9.18
C ASN A 56 26.85 -3.61 -9.38
N GLU A 57 26.62 -3.17 -10.61
CA GLU A 57 25.49 -2.32 -10.98
C GLU A 57 24.37 -3.16 -11.62
N TYR A 58 23.12 -2.87 -11.24
CA TYR A 58 21.91 -3.53 -11.72
C TYR A 58 20.88 -2.51 -12.23
N ILE A 59 20.08 -2.91 -13.22
CA ILE A 59 18.85 -2.21 -13.55
C ILE A 59 17.80 -2.60 -12.51
N ASP A 60 17.26 -1.61 -11.78
CA ASP A 60 16.25 -1.86 -10.75
C ASP A 60 14.86 -2.06 -11.35
N MET A 61 14.59 -3.29 -11.78
CA MET A 61 13.26 -3.68 -12.27
C MET A 61 12.23 -3.86 -11.15
N LEU A 62 12.66 -3.89 -9.89
CA LEU A 62 11.80 -4.08 -8.73
C LEU A 62 11.29 -2.77 -8.13
N CYS A 63 12.04 -1.66 -8.31
CA CYS A 63 11.68 -0.33 -7.83
C CYS A 63 11.32 -0.31 -6.34
N ALA A 64 12.11 -1.01 -5.50
CA ALA A 64 11.89 -1.22 -4.06
C ALA A 64 10.49 -1.79 -3.71
N TYR A 65 9.95 -2.68 -4.53
CA TYR A 65 8.56 -3.20 -4.49
C TYR A 65 7.50 -2.14 -4.82
N GLY A 66 7.87 -1.16 -5.64
CA GLY A 66 6.97 -0.21 -6.27
C GLY A 66 6.94 1.22 -5.73
N PRO A 67 7.58 1.62 -4.62
CA PRO A 67 7.59 3.02 -4.23
C PRO A 67 8.44 3.90 -5.17
N ILE A 68 9.56 3.43 -5.67
CA ILE A 68 10.38 4.21 -6.59
C ILE A 68 9.69 4.29 -7.95
N ILE A 69 9.12 5.45 -8.27
CA ILE A 69 8.35 5.68 -9.50
C ILE A 69 9.06 6.60 -10.50
N ILE A 70 9.78 7.61 -10.03
CA ILE A 70 10.53 8.56 -10.87
C ILE A 70 12.05 8.28 -10.82
N GLY A 71 12.49 7.34 -10.02
CA GLY A 71 13.88 6.93 -9.89
C GLY A 71 14.47 7.20 -8.50
N HIS A 72 15.57 6.52 -8.22
CA HIS A 72 16.35 6.73 -6.99
C HIS A 72 17.03 8.10 -7.00
N ARG A 73 17.08 8.75 -5.85
CA ARG A 73 17.77 10.05 -5.66
C ARG A 73 17.28 11.12 -6.64
N GLU A 74 15.95 11.22 -6.80
CA GLU A 74 15.38 12.32 -7.58
C GLU A 74 15.65 13.66 -6.88
N LYS A 75 16.50 14.46 -7.52
CA LYS A 75 17.08 15.66 -6.91
C LYS A 75 16.03 16.65 -6.40
N GLU A 76 14.97 16.87 -7.16
CA GLU A 76 13.97 17.86 -6.79
C GLU A 76 13.16 17.43 -5.55
N ILE A 77 12.95 16.14 -5.36
CA ILE A 77 12.28 15.59 -4.19
C ILE A 77 13.23 15.64 -2.98
N ASP A 78 14.48 15.18 -3.17
CA ASP A 78 15.45 15.14 -2.10
C ASP A 78 15.79 16.56 -1.59
N ASP A 79 15.88 17.55 -2.48
CA ASP A 79 16.15 18.94 -2.12
C ASP A 79 15.07 19.53 -1.19
N VAL A 80 13.77 19.31 -1.44
CA VAL A 80 12.69 19.83 -0.56
C VAL A 80 12.68 19.10 0.79
N VAL A 81 13.06 17.84 0.83
CA VAL A 81 13.19 17.09 2.08
C VAL A 81 14.39 17.58 2.89
N VAL A 82 15.54 17.78 2.26
CA VAL A 82 16.74 18.33 2.91
C VAL A 82 16.47 19.74 3.45
N GLU A 83 15.78 20.59 2.67
CA GLU A 83 15.34 21.92 3.09
C GLU A 83 14.45 21.84 4.35
N GLN A 84 13.49 20.93 4.36
CA GLN A 84 12.59 20.72 5.50
C GLN A 84 13.38 20.31 6.75
N ILE A 85 14.33 19.37 6.63
CA ILE A 85 15.17 18.90 7.74
C ILE A 85 16.01 20.04 8.31
N ARG A 86 16.68 20.78 7.45
CA ARG A 86 17.69 21.79 7.87
C ARG A 86 17.07 23.03 8.47
N ASN A 87 15.95 23.49 7.94
CA ASN A 87 15.46 24.83 8.23
C ASN A 87 14.12 24.86 9.00
N LYS A 88 13.36 23.75 9.08
CA LYS A 88 12.02 23.75 9.67
C LYS A 88 11.78 22.65 10.70
N GLY A 89 12.56 21.57 10.68
CA GLY A 89 12.25 20.34 11.43
C GLY A 89 11.14 19.54 10.77
N PHE A 90 10.81 18.33 11.28
CA PHE A 90 9.92 17.43 10.56
C PHE A 90 8.99 16.56 11.41
N CYS A 91 9.27 16.39 12.69
CA CYS A 91 8.47 15.56 13.59
C CYS A 91 7.87 16.43 14.68
N PHE A 92 6.58 16.70 14.58
CA PHE A 92 5.88 17.62 15.47
C PHE A 92 4.73 16.90 16.18
N SER A 93 4.40 17.38 17.38
CA SER A 93 3.28 16.85 18.17
C SER A 93 1.90 17.24 17.63
N LEU A 94 1.83 18.25 16.76
CA LEU A 94 0.59 18.77 16.18
C LEU A 94 0.67 18.77 14.64
N THR A 95 -0.47 19.02 14.00
CA THR A 95 -0.60 19.03 12.55
C THR A 95 0.22 20.14 11.90
N GLN A 96 0.49 19.97 10.61
CA GLN A 96 1.34 20.86 9.83
C GLN A 96 0.59 21.30 8.56
N PRO A 97 0.87 22.49 7.98
CA PRO A 97 0.21 22.99 6.78
C PRO A 97 0.23 22.02 5.60
N HIS A 98 1.35 21.30 5.40
CA HIS A 98 1.54 20.35 4.32
C HIS A 98 0.52 19.20 4.32
N GLN A 99 -0.08 18.88 5.47
CA GLN A 99 -1.20 17.94 5.55
C GLN A 99 -2.39 18.44 4.73
N ASN A 100 -2.75 19.71 4.90
CA ASN A 100 -3.88 20.30 4.19
C ASN A 100 -3.59 20.48 2.70
N GLU A 101 -2.38 20.88 2.37
CA GLU A 101 -1.91 21.03 0.99
C GLU A 101 -2.00 19.68 0.25
N LEU A 102 -1.48 18.60 0.85
CA LEU A 102 -1.53 17.28 0.26
C LEU A 102 -2.97 16.74 0.16
N ALA A 103 -3.80 16.96 1.19
CA ALA A 103 -5.20 16.55 1.14
C ALA A 103 -5.96 17.26 0.01
N GLU A 104 -5.68 18.55 -0.24
CA GLU A 104 -6.27 19.30 -1.34
C GLU A 104 -5.80 18.78 -2.71
N VAL A 105 -4.51 18.48 -2.87
CA VAL A 105 -3.98 17.88 -4.11
C VAL A 105 -4.66 16.53 -4.39
N LEU A 106 -4.76 15.66 -3.39
CA LEU A 106 -5.42 14.36 -3.56
C LEU A 106 -6.91 14.52 -3.90
N ARG A 107 -7.60 15.51 -3.30
CA ARG A 107 -9.01 15.81 -3.58
C ARG A 107 -9.22 16.25 -5.04
N GLN A 108 -8.27 16.98 -5.62
CA GLN A 108 -8.33 17.41 -7.00
C GLN A 108 -8.04 16.29 -8.01
N MET A 109 -7.21 15.31 -7.62
CA MET A 109 -6.75 14.24 -8.50
C MET A 109 -7.64 12.99 -8.45
N ILE A 110 -8.14 12.61 -7.27
CA ILE A 110 -8.75 11.30 -7.01
C ILE A 110 -10.27 11.45 -6.85
N PRO A 111 -11.09 10.82 -7.69
CA PRO A 111 -12.54 11.03 -7.72
C PRO A 111 -13.25 10.80 -6.39
N CYS A 112 -12.87 9.79 -5.59
CA CYS A 112 -13.50 9.51 -4.30
C CYS A 112 -12.94 10.33 -3.13
N ALA A 113 -11.86 11.11 -3.31
CA ALA A 113 -11.11 11.75 -2.23
C ALA A 113 -11.78 13.05 -1.72
N GLU A 114 -12.93 12.94 -1.09
CA GLU A 114 -13.55 14.10 -0.41
C GLU A 114 -12.82 14.44 0.91
N GLN A 115 -12.29 13.43 1.61
CA GLN A 115 -11.46 13.56 2.81
C GLN A 115 -10.28 12.58 2.76
N SER A 116 -9.20 12.91 3.50
CA SER A 116 -7.97 12.10 3.58
C SER A 116 -7.49 11.95 5.01
N ILE A 117 -6.96 10.77 5.35
CA ILE A 117 -6.21 10.51 6.58
C ILE A 117 -4.85 9.94 6.17
N PHE A 118 -3.77 10.52 6.69
CA PHE A 118 -2.41 10.12 6.34
C PHE A 118 -1.80 9.20 7.41
N MET A 119 -1.03 8.24 6.95
CA MET A 119 -0.33 7.23 7.77
C MET A 119 1.04 6.94 7.16
N THR A 120 1.78 6.01 7.75
CA THR A 120 3.14 5.70 7.30
C THR A 120 3.18 4.53 6.32
N THR A 121 2.44 3.44 6.59
CA THR A 121 2.51 2.22 5.77
C THR A 121 1.19 1.86 5.11
N GLY A 122 1.27 1.08 4.01
CA GLY A 122 0.07 0.57 3.35
C GLY A 122 -0.78 -0.34 4.24
N SER A 123 -0.15 -1.11 5.13
CA SER A 123 -0.88 -1.95 6.09
C SER A 123 -1.67 -1.13 7.10
N ASP A 124 -1.13 0.03 7.53
CA ASP A 124 -1.88 0.97 8.37
C ASP A 124 -3.11 1.48 7.61
N ALA A 125 -2.94 1.89 6.36
CA ALA A 125 -4.00 2.46 5.54
C ALA A 125 -5.12 1.44 5.25
N THR A 126 -4.80 0.21 4.88
CA THR A 126 -5.81 -0.83 4.64
C THR A 126 -6.56 -1.19 5.91
N THR A 127 -5.86 -1.30 7.04
CA THR A 127 -6.48 -1.56 8.35
C THR A 127 -7.38 -0.40 8.80
N ALA A 128 -6.95 0.85 8.61
CA ALA A 128 -7.77 2.02 8.90
C ALA A 128 -9.03 2.06 8.03
N ALA A 129 -8.91 1.79 6.72
CA ALA A 129 -10.05 1.73 5.81
C ALA A 129 -11.08 0.66 6.23
N VAL A 130 -10.61 -0.54 6.61
CA VAL A 130 -11.49 -1.62 7.11
C VAL A 130 -12.17 -1.23 8.44
N ARG A 131 -11.44 -0.59 9.37
CA ARG A 131 -12.04 -0.09 10.63
C ARG A 131 -13.10 0.97 10.37
N ILE A 132 -12.83 1.91 9.46
CA ILE A 132 -13.79 2.95 9.05
C ILE A 132 -15.04 2.28 8.44
N ALA A 133 -14.86 1.31 7.54
CA ALA A 133 -15.97 0.61 6.92
C ALA A 133 -16.83 -0.15 7.95
N ARG A 134 -16.21 -0.90 8.86
CA ARG A 134 -16.91 -1.59 9.97
C ARG A 134 -17.70 -0.60 10.84
N ALA A 135 -17.07 0.49 11.23
CA ALA A 135 -17.73 1.52 12.06
C ALA A 135 -18.88 2.21 11.32
N SER A 136 -18.73 2.52 10.04
CA SER A 136 -19.76 3.22 9.25
C SER A 136 -20.97 2.35 8.94
N THR A 137 -20.77 1.05 8.73
CA THR A 137 -21.83 0.10 8.40
C THR A 137 -22.43 -0.60 9.63
N LYS A 138 -21.71 -0.63 10.75
CA LYS A 138 -22.01 -1.42 11.96
C LYS A 138 -22.04 -2.92 11.67
N ARG A 139 -21.25 -3.39 10.71
CA ARG A 139 -21.10 -4.78 10.27
C ARG A 139 -19.67 -5.26 10.49
N ASN A 140 -19.42 -6.58 10.42
CA ASN A 140 -18.15 -7.17 10.81
C ASN A 140 -17.36 -7.76 9.63
N LYS A 141 -18.03 -8.42 8.69
CA LYS A 141 -17.36 -9.23 7.66
C LYS A 141 -16.72 -8.40 6.57
N ILE A 142 -15.59 -8.92 6.09
CA ILE A 142 -14.83 -8.32 4.98
C ILE A 142 -14.72 -9.37 3.87
N LEU A 143 -15.09 -8.99 2.66
CA LEU A 143 -14.73 -9.74 1.47
C LEU A 143 -13.49 -9.12 0.84
N ARG A 144 -12.44 -9.93 0.64
CA ARG A 144 -11.18 -9.44 0.11
C ARG A 144 -10.78 -10.11 -1.20
N CYS A 145 -10.10 -9.36 -2.06
CA CYS A 145 -9.40 -9.89 -3.23
C CYS A 145 -8.08 -9.18 -3.41
N GLY A 146 -6.98 -9.87 -3.12
CA GLY A 146 -5.64 -9.34 -3.24
C GLY A 146 -4.86 -9.32 -1.92
N TYR A 147 -3.63 -8.81 -2.00
CA TYR A 147 -2.75 -8.61 -0.85
C TYR A 147 -2.96 -7.21 -0.25
N HIS A 148 -3.32 -7.14 1.02
CA HIS A 148 -3.69 -5.88 1.69
C HIS A 148 -2.80 -5.53 2.89
N GLY A 149 -1.62 -6.12 2.99
CA GLY A 149 -0.68 -5.88 4.07
C GLY A 149 -0.41 -7.12 4.91
N TRP A 150 0.24 -6.91 6.07
CA TRP A 150 0.69 -7.98 6.95
C TRP A 150 -0.01 -7.97 8.33
N HIS A 151 -1.00 -7.10 8.53
CA HIS A 151 -1.75 -7.08 9.79
C HIS A 151 -2.66 -8.31 9.93
N ASP A 152 -2.97 -8.67 11.16
CA ASP A 152 -3.62 -9.92 11.55
C ASP A 152 -4.89 -10.27 10.78
N TRP A 153 -5.66 -9.27 10.36
CA TRP A 153 -6.92 -9.48 9.65
C TRP A 153 -6.76 -9.90 8.18
N CYS A 154 -5.59 -9.71 7.57
CA CYS A 154 -5.43 -9.86 6.12
C CYS A 154 -4.18 -10.62 5.67
N VAL A 155 -3.27 -10.96 6.58
CA VAL A 155 -2.05 -11.69 6.21
C VAL A 155 -2.35 -13.17 5.94
N GLU A 156 -1.67 -13.75 4.96
CA GLU A 156 -1.87 -15.16 4.57
C GLU A 156 -1.13 -16.15 5.48
N VAL A 157 -0.05 -15.70 6.14
CA VAL A 157 0.76 -16.53 7.04
C VAL A 157 0.31 -16.28 8.47
N HIS A 158 -0.45 -17.21 9.06
CA HIS A 158 -1.13 -17.03 10.34
C HIS A 158 -0.30 -17.40 11.58
N GLY A 159 1.00 -17.66 11.45
CA GLY A 159 1.86 -17.96 12.62
C GLY A 159 1.78 -16.86 13.69
N GLY A 160 1.31 -17.21 14.88
CA GLY A 160 1.14 -16.29 16.00
C GLY A 160 -0.16 -15.47 16.00
N ILE A 161 -1.08 -15.69 15.04
CA ILE A 161 -2.34 -14.96 14.92
C ILE A 161 -3.50 -15.85 15.38
N PRO A 162 -4.29 -15.44 16.40
CA PRO A 162 -5.49 -16.17 16.79
C PRO A 162 -6.53 -16.23 15.69
N ALA A 163 -7.20 -17.36 15.50
CA ALA A 163 -8.19 -17.56 14.44
C ALA A 163 -9.30 -16.49 14.41
N LYS A 164 -9.70 -15.99 15.58
CA LYS A 164 -10.69 -14.92 15.73
C LYS A 164 -10.31 -13.60 15.02
N MET A 165 -9.04 -13.38 14.70
CA MET A 165 -8.60 -12.13 14.06
C MET A 165 -8.95 -12.11 12.59
N TYR A 166 -9.16 -13.27 11.96
CA TYR A 166 -9.44 -13.39 10.51
C TYR A 166 -10.69 -14.22 10.18
N GLU A 167 -11.44 -14.74 11.18
CA GLU A 167 -12.66 -15.56 10.96
C GLU A 167 -13.77 -14.82 10.19
N ASP A 168 -13.82 -13.50 10.29
CA ASP A 168 -14.76 -12.63 9.58
C ASP A 168 -14.22 -12.09 8.24
N VAL A 169 -13.14 -12.68 7.73
CA VAL A 169 -12.55 -12.28 6.45
C VAL A 169 -12.66 -13.43 5.46
N HIS A 170 -13.34 -13.17 4.34
CA HIS A 170 -13.56 -14.17 3.30
C HIS A 170 -12.92 -13.70 2.00
N GLU A 171 -12.30 -14.62 1.26
CA GLU A 171 -11.59 -14.30 0.03
C GLU A 171 -12.38 -14.72 -1.20
N PHE A 172 -12.35 -13.90 -2.24
CA PHE A 172 -12.82 -14.23 -3.59
C PHE A 172 -11.70 -14.02 -4.61
N HIS A 173 -11.79 -14.73 -5.74
CA HIS A 173 -10.76 -14.65 -6.77
C HIS A 173 -10.94 -13.44 -7.68
N TYR A 174 -9.81 -12.92 -8.16
CA TYR A 174 -9.81 -11.80 -9.08
C TYR A 174 -10.46 -12.19 -10.42
N ASN A 175 -11.34 -11.32 -10.93
CA ASN A 175 -12.14 -11.58 -12.13
C ASN A 175 -13.19 -12.71 -11.99
N ASP A 176 -13.51 -13.15 -10.78
CA ASP A 176 -14.56 -14.10 -10.46
C ASP A 176 -15.76 -13.40 -9.80
N LEU A 177 -16.63 -12.84 -10.63
CA LEU A 177 -17.83 -12.15 -10.16
C LEU A 177 -18.86 -13.12 -9.58
N GLU A 178 -18.96 -14.36 -10.11
CA GLU A 178 -19.90 -15.36 -9.63
C GLU A 178 -19.53 -15.82 -8.20
N GLY A 179 -18.24 -16.10 -7.95
CA GLY A 179 -17.77 -16.44 -6.61
C GLY A 179 -17.96 -15.30 -5.61
N PHE A 180 -17.74 -14.06 -6.03
CA PHE A 180 -18.03 -12.88 -5.22
C PHE A 180 -19.54 -12.76 -4.89
N GLU A 181 -20.43 -12.92 -5.88
CA GLU A 181 -21.88 -12.84 -5.68
C GLU A 181 -22.38 -13.96 -4.75
N ALA A 182 -21.80 -15.16 -4.84
CA ALA A 182 -22.09 -16.25 -3.91
C ALA A 182 -21.77 -15.89 -2.46
N LEU A 183 -20.61 -15.28 -2.21
CA LEU A 183 -20.23 -14.78 -0.88
C LEU A 183 -21.14 -13.64 -0.39
N MET A 184 -21.50 -12.71 -1.29
CA MET A 184 -22.48 -11.67 -0.96
C MET A 184 -23.85 -12.24 -0.62
N LYS A 185 -24.29 -13.29 -1.32
CA LYS A 185 -25.55 -13.98 -0.99
C LYS A 185 -25.49 -14.68 0.37
N GLN A 186 -24.34 -15.26 0.71
CA GLN A 186 -24.15 -16.01 1.95
C GLN A 186 -23.99 -15.09 3.18
N HIS A 187 -23.31 -13.96 3.05
CA HIS A 187 -22.87 -13.13 4.17
C HIS A 187 -23.35 -11.68 4.10
N GLY A 188 -24.05 -11.27 3.03
CA GLY A 188 -24.31 -9.86 2.70
C GLY A 188 -24.85 -9.00 3.83
N ASP A 189 -25.72 -9.54 4.69
CA ASP A 189 -26.29 -8.77 5.80
C ASP A 189 -25.26 -8.29 6.81
N ASP A 190 -24.10 -8.97 6.92
CA ASP A 190 -23.00 -8.61 7.82
C ASP A 190 -21.73 -8.17 7.09
N VAL A 191 -21.73 -8.01 5.77
CA VAL A 191 -20.56 -7.54 5.03
C VAL A 191 -20.39 -6.04 5.19
N ALA A 192 -19.36 -5.63 5.94
CA ALA A 192 -18.97 -4.24 6.16
C ALA A 192 -18.29 -3.64 4.93
N ALA A 193 -17.37 -4.38 4.34
CA ALA A 193 -16.61 -3.91 3.18
C ALA A 193 -16.23 -5.03 2.21
N VAL A 194 -16.09 -4.62 0.95
CA VAL A 194 -15.38 -5.35 -0.10
C VAL A 194 -14.10 -4.58 -0.38
N ILE A 195 -12.93 -5.22 -0.20
CA ILE A 195 -11.63 -4.63 -0.52
C ILE A 195 -10.98 -5.39 -1.67
N VAL A 196 -10.55 -4.66 -2.69
CA VAL A 196 -9.95 -5.24 -3.90
C VAL A 196 -8.76 -4.41 -4.36
N THR A 197 -7.71 -5.08 -4.82
CA THR A 197 -6.66 -4.46 -5.62
C THR A 197 -7.21 -4.31 -7.04
N PRO A 198 -7.51 -3.08 -7.53
CA PRO A 198 -8.30 -2.93 -8.77
C PRO A 198 -7.52 -3.31 -10.03
N VAL A 199 -6.19 -3.28 -9.99
CA VAL A 199 -5.31 -3.66 -11.11
C VAL A 199 -4.12 -4.45 -10.62
N GLY A 200 -3.84 -5.57 -11.29
CA GLY A 200 -2.53 -6.15 -11.23
C GLY A 200 -2.26 -7.07 -10.04
N HIS A 201 -3.17 -7.92 -9.69
CA HIS A 201 -2.94 -8.92 -8.66
C HIS A 201 -3.38 -10.31 -9.11
N PRO A 202 -2.76 -11.41 -8.70
CA PRO A 202 -2.15 -11.74 -7.39
C PRO A 202 -0.61 -11.76 -7.38
N LEU A 203 -0.01 -11.98 -6.17
CA LEU A 203 1.45 -11.96 -5.97
C LEU A 203 2.21 -13.06 -6.70
N ALA A 204 1.58 -14.21 -6.93
CA ALA A 204 2.19 -15.41 -7.50
C ALA A 204 1.78 -15.70 -8.95
N GLU A 205 0.92 -14.86 -9.54
CA GLU A 205 0.41 -15.05 -10.89
C GLU A 205 0.75 -13.85 -11.78
N PRO A 206 0.68 -14.00 -13.11
CA PRO A 206 0.85 -12.88 -14.02
C PRO A 206 -0.13 -11.75 -13.71
N MET A 207 0.32 -10.51 -13.82
CA MET A 207 -0.52 -9.33 -13.65
C MET A 207 -1.72 -9.37 -14.59
N GLN A 208 -2.91 -9.16 -14.05
CA GLN A 208 -4.16 -9.16 -14.79
C GLN A 208 -4.82 -7.77 -14.75
N HIS A 209 -5.48 -7.42 -15.84
CA HIS A 209 -6.45 -6.32 -15.84
C HIS A 209 -7.84 -6.82 -15.41
N PRO A 210 -8.68 -5.95 -14.85
CA PRO A 210 -10.06 -6.33 -14.57
C PRO A 210 -10.78 -6.65 -15.88
N LYS A 211 -11.48 -7.79 -15.93
CA LYS A 211 -12.35 -8.11 -17.06
C LYS A 211 -13.48 -7.08 -17.16
N PRO A 212 -14.01 -6.83 -18.37
CA PRO A 212 -15.16 -5.96 -18.54
C PRO A 212 -16.29 -6.35 -17.60
N GLY A 213 -16.82 -5.37 -16.86
CA GLY A 213 -17.91 -5.58 -15.89
C GLY A 213 -17.49 -6.04 -14.49
N PHE A 214 -16.26 -6.51 -14.27
CA PHE A 214 -15.87 -7.03 -12.95
C PHE A 214 -15.93 -5.94 -11.86
N LEU A 215 -15.19 -4.83 -12.02
CA LEU A 215 -15.21 -3.75 -11.02
C LEU A 215 -16.59 -3.09 -10.90
N GLN A 216 -17.33 -2.97 -12.01
CA GLN A 216 -18.70 -2.44 -11.99
C GLN A 216 -19.64 -3.38 -11.25
N GLY A 217 -19.54 -4.70 -11.43
CA GLY A 217 -20.33 -5.68 -10.68
C GLY A 217 -20.07 -5.61 -9.17
N LEU A 218 -18.79 -5.44 -8.74
CA LEU A 218 -18.49 -5.19 -7.33
C LEU A 218 -19.15 -3.91 -6.83
N ARG A 219 -19.11 -2.82 -7.62
CA ARG A 219 -19.74 -1.54 -7.26
C ARG A 219 -21.26 -1.66 -7.13
N ASP A 220 -21.91 -2.30 -8.09
CA ASP A 220 -23.37 -2.45 -8.11
C ASP A 220 -23.87 -3.28 -6.92
N ALA A 221 -23.23 -4.42 -6.67
CA ALA A 221 -23.56 -5.29 -5.55
C ALA A 221 -23.36 -4.61 -4.20
N THR A 222 -22.21 -3.91 -4.01
CA THR A 222 -21.91 -3.19 -2.77
C THR A 222 -22.85 -2.02 -2.54
N THR A 223 -23.22 -1.29 -3.60
CA THR A 223 -24.21 -0.20 -3.53
C THR A 223 -25.57 -0.72 -3.11
N LYS A 224 -26.03 -1.80 -3.77
CA LYS A 224 -27.34 -2.43 -3.46
C LYS A 224 -27.42 -2.90 -2.01
N ASN A 225 -26.31 -3.40 -1.47
CA ASN A 225 -26.26 -3.97 -0.12
C ASN A 225 -25.92 -2.96 0.98
N GLY A 226 -25.52 -1.72 0.64
CA GLY A 226 -24.99 -0.74 1.61
C GLY A 226 -23.65 -1.14 2.22
N THR A 227 -22.85 -1.90 1.49
CA THR A 227 -21.49 -2.33 1.83
C THR A 227 -20.48 -1.30 1.30
N VAL A 228 -19.42 -1.02 2.04
CA VAL A 228 -18.36 -0.10 1.59
C VAL A 228 -17.46 -0.80 0.57
N LEU A 229 -17.30 -0.22 -0.62
CA LEU A 229 -16.31 -0.66 -1.59
C LEU A 229 -14.99 0.08 -1.35
N ILE A 230 -13.90 -0.67 -1.19
CA ILE A 230 -12.54 -0.14 -0.97
C ILE A 230 -11.63 -0.58 -2.13
N PHE A 231 -10.99 0.39 -2.80
CA PHE A 231 -9.91 0.09 -3.72
C PHE A 231 -8.57 0.19 -3.00
N ASP A 232 -7.84 -0.92 -2.98
CA ASP A 232 -6.45 -0.93 -2.55
C ASP A 232 -5.55 -0.52 -3.71
N GLU A 233 -5.24 0.76 -3.75
CA GLU A 233 -4.39 1.39 -4.77
C GLU A 233 -2.94 1.58 -4.32
N ILE A 234 -2.52 0.88 -3.27
CA ILE A 234 -1.13 0.94 -2.77
C ILE A 234 -0.11 0.59 -3.87
N ARG A 235 -0.49 -0.27 -4.82
CA ARG A 235 0.35 -0.63 -5.97
C ARG A 235 -0.01 0.10 -7.25
N SER A 236 -1.29 0.26 -7.53
CA SER A 236 -1.81 0.79 -8.80
C SER A 236 -1.86 2.32 -8.83
N GLY A 237 -2.08 2.96 -7.68
CA GLY A 237 -2.18 4.41 -7.56
C GLY A 237 -0.93 5.12 -8.09
N PHE A 238 -1.14 6.21 -8.82
CA PHE A 238 -0.12 7.01 -9.50
C PHE A 238 0.68 6.27 -10.60
N ARG A 239 0.42 4.96 -10.81
CA ARG A 239 1.04 4.16 -11.88
C ARG A 239 0.15 4.03 -13.11
N VAL A 240 -1.10 3.68 -12.91
CA VAL A 240 -2.04 3.50 -14.05
C VAL A 240 -2.67 4.82 -14.47
N HIS A 241 -2.86 5.72 -13.52
CA HIS A 241 -3.37 7.08 -13.71
C HIS A 241 -3.14 7.90 -12.43
N LEU A 242 -3.02 9.24 -12.54
CA LEU A 242 -2.86 10.14 -11.37
C LEU A 242 -4.05 10.06 -10.41
N GLY A 243 -5.25 9.90 -10.93
CA GLY A 243 -6.48 9.69 -10.13
C GLY A 243 -6.73 8.24 -9.71
N GLY A 244 -5.75 7.35 -9.89
CA GLY A 244 -5.89 5.91 -9.60
C GLY A 244 -6.69 5.15 -10.65
N ALA A 245 -6.96 3.87 -10.38
CA ALA A 245 -7.73 2.98 -11.25
C ALA A 245 -9.18 3.43 -11.45
N GLN A 246 -9.70 4.27 -10.56
CA GLN A 246 -11.06 4.82 -10.64
C GLN A 246 -11.32 5.52 -11.98
N VAL A 247 -10.32 6.23 -12.50
CA VAL A 247 -10.46 7.02 -13.73
C VAL A 247 -10.50 6.14 -14.98
N PRO A 248 -9.48 5.31 -15.28
CA PRO A 248 -9.49 4.51 -16.50
C PRO A 248 -10.57 3.43 -16.54
N PHE A 249 -11.05 2.95 -15.38
CA PHE A 249 -12.11 1.94 -15.34
C PHE A 249 -13.51 2.50 -15.07
N GLY A 250 -13.65 3.80 -14.82
CA GLY A 250 -14.94 4.47 -14.64
C GLY A 250 -15.72 4.02 -13.40
N VAL A 251 -15.05 3.42 -12.40
CA VAL A 251 -15.68 2.90 -11.18
C VAL A 251 -15.12 3.61 -9.96
N THR A 252 -15.97 4.34 -9.24
CA THR A 252 -15.59 5.09 -8.04
C THR A 252 -15.96 4.31 -6.79
N PRO A 253 -14.98 3.91 -5.95
CA PRO A 253 -15.24 3.26 -4.66
C PRO A 253 -15.73 4.25 -3.61
N ASP A 254 -16.04 3.76 -2.42
CA ASP A 254 -16.36 4.61 -1.27
C ASP A 254 -15.11 5.08 -0.53
N LEU A 255 -14.11 4.21 -0.47
CA LEU A 255 -12.77 4.49 0.07
C LEU A 255 -11.70 3.98 -0.91
N SER A 256 -10.56 4.64 -0.93
CA SER A 256 -9.34 4.12 -1.56
C SER A 256 -8.15 4.30 -0.63
N VAL A 257 -7.17 3.41 -0.75
CA VAL A 257 -5.91 3.50 -0.01
C VAL A 257 -4.74 3.67 -0.97
N PHE A 258 -3.86 4.61 -0.69
CA PHE A 258 -2.68 4.95 -1.49
C PHE A 258 -1.41 4.85 -0.66
N GLY A 259 -0.27 4.72 -1.32
CA GLY A 259 1.05 4.67 -0.71
C GLY A 259 2.12 4.46 -1.76
N LYS A 260 3.24 3.82 -1.41
CA LYS A 260 4.34 3.49 -2.33
C LYS A 260 4.74 4.65 -3.27
N ALA A 261 4.23 4.66 -4.51
CA ALA A 261 4.53 5.65 -5.53
C ALA A 261 4.16 7.09 -5.14
N MET A 262 3.31 7.26 -4.12
CA MET A 262 2.81 8.56 -3.67
C MET A 262 3.91 9.57 -3.28
N ALA A 263 5.09 9.06 -2.83
CA ALA A 263 6.19 9.93 -2.40
C ALA A 263 7.57 9.38 -2.80
N ASN A 264 7.67 8.72 -3.94
CA ASN A 264 8.92 8.21 -4.52
C ASN A 264 9.88 7.54 -3.52
N GLY A 265 9.36 6.73 -2.58
CA GLY A 265 10.15 6.00 -1.58
C GLY A 265 10.09 6.56 -0.17
N TYR A 266 9.69 7.80 0.05
CA TYR A 266 9.43 8.32 1.39
C TYR A 266 8.19 7.66 1.99
N PRO A 267 8.24 7.26 3.28
CA PRO A 267 7.18 6.45 3.89
C PRO A 267 5.93 7.28 4.18
N ILE A 268 4.93 7.13 3.33
CA ILE A 268 3.60 7.70 3.50
C ILE A 268 2.54 6.80 2.89
N SER A 269 1.36 6.79 3.48
CA SER A 269 0.15 6.22 2.93
C SER A 269 -1.06 7.07 3.29
N ALA A 270 -2.16 6.88 2.60
CA ALA A 270 -3.40 7.60 2.85
C ALA A 270 -4.62 6.69 2.68
N VAL A 271 -5.60 6.87 3.55
CA VAL A 271 -7.00 6.54 3.25
C VAL A 271 -7.67 7.80 2.74
N VAL A 272 -8.26 7.71 1.56
CA VAL A 272 -9.10 8.76 0.99
C VAL A 272 -10.50 8.23 0.75
N GLY A 273 -11.52 9.07 0.83
CA GLY A 273 -12.87 8.58 0.58
C GLY A 273 -13.97 9.60 0.79
N LYS A 274 -15.19 9.13 0.58
CA LYS A 274 -16.42 9.92 0.74
C LYS A 274 -16.56 10.42 2.19
N LYS A 275 -16.87 11.68 2.36
CA LYS A 275 -17.05 12.32 3.67
C LYS A 275 -18.08 11.59 4.52
N SER A 276 -19.16 11.09 3.92
CA SER A 276 -20.21 10.34 4.61
C SER A 276 -19.71 9.05 5.27
N VAL A 277 -18.71 8.38 4.67
CA VAL A 277 -18.08 7.16 5.21
C VAL A 277 -16.93 7.52 6.16
N MET A 278 -16.11 8.52 5.82
CA MET A 278 -14.96 8.95 6.62
C MET A 278 -15.33 9.57 7.97
N LYS A 279 -16.53 10.13 8.10
CA LYS A 279 -16.99 10.87 9.29
C LYS A 279 -16.87 10.08 10.60
N VAL A 280 -16.98 8.77 10.57
CA VAL A 280 -16.82 7.92 11.78
C VAL A 280 -15.41 8.00 12.38
N ALA A 281 -14.41 8.34 11.56
CA ALA A 281 -13.03 8.52 12.02
C ALA A 281 -12.83 9.75 12.93
N GLU A 282 -13.79 10.67 12.97
CA GLU A 282 -13.71 11.83 13.86
C GLU A 282 -13.84 11.44 15.35
N LYS A 283 -14.61 10.39 15.68
CA LYS A 283 -14.96 10.05 17.06
C LYS A 283 -14.99 8.54 17.37
N GLU A 284 -15.27 7.69 16.39
CA GLU A 284 -15.56 6.28 16.64
C GLU A 284 -14.36 5.37 16.32
N VAL A 285 -13.48 5.79 15.40
CA VAL A 285 -12.33 4.99 14.97
C VAL A 285 -11.03 5.65 15.41
N PHE A 286 -10.34 5.05 16.35
CA PHE A 286 -9.04 5.53 16.78
C PHE A 286 -7.95 5.13 15.78
N ILE A 287 -7.32 6.14 15.17
CA ILE A 287 -6.20 5.99 14.22
C ILE A 287 -5.09 6.90 14.71
N SER A 288 -3.96 6.35 15.12
CA SER A 288 -2.86 7.14 15.66
C SER A 288 -1.52 6.44 15.51
N SER A 289 -0.48 7.23 15.28
CA SER A 289 0.92 6.86 15.43
C SER A 289 1.76 8.12 15.63
N THR A 290 2.85 8.00 16.37
CA THR A 290 3.81 9.09 16.60
C THR A 290 4.33 9.72 15.31
N PHE A 291 4.49 8.92 14.26
CA PHE A 291 5.13 9.34 13.01
C PHE A 291 4.14 9.67 11.87
N PHE A 292 2.85 9.63 12.10
CA PHE A 292 1.88 9.99 11.05
C PHE A 292 1.99 11.47 10.63
N PRO A 293 2.14 12.46 11.54
CA PRO A 293 2.39 13.85 11.17
C PRO A 293 3.86 14.12 10.85
N ASN A 294 4.40 13.51 9.78
CA ASN A 294 5.80 13.66 9.38
C ASN A 294 5.93 14.55 8.14
N SER A 295 6.49 15.76 8.32
CA SER A 295 6.65 16.74 7.24
C SER A 295 7.48 16.22 6.06
N LEU A 296 8.48 15.38 6.29
CA LEU A 296 9.35 14.88 5.20
C LEU A 296 8.54 14.12 4.16
N ALA A 297 7.62 13.27 4.66
CA ALA A 297 6.75 12.48 3.80
C ALA A 297 5.74 13.36 3.04
N TYR A 298 5.20 14.40 3.69
CA TYR A 298 4.28 15.34 3.04
C TYR A 298 4.97 16.16 1.94
N VAL A 299 6.14 16.76 2.23
CA VAL A 299 6.83 17.57 1.21
C VAL A 299 7.35 16.71 0.06
N ALA A 300 7.79 15.48 0.34
CA ALA A 300 8.15 14.52 -0.69
C ALA A 300 6.96 14.16 -1.59
N ALA A 301 5.78 13.85 -1.00
CA ALA A 301 4.57 13.53 -1.74
C ALA A 301 4.06 14.70 -2.60
N LEU A 302 4.10 15.93 -2.06
CA LEU A 302 3.72 17.14 -2.77
C LEU A 302 4.64 17.43 -3.97
N LYS A 303 5.91 17.00 -3.89
CA LYS A 303 6.90 17.22 -4.94
C LYS A 303 6.95 16.08 -5.95
N THR A 304 6.49 14.87 -5.57
CA THR A 304 6.41 13.71 -6.47
C THR A 304 5.28 13.86 -7.49
#